data_8dc7c01343289f834271e4e5661b4d1e
#
_entry.id   8dc7c01343289f834271e4e5661b4d1e
#
_cell.length_a   1.000
_cell.length_b   1.000
_cell.length_c   1.000
_cell.angle_alpha   90.00
_cell.angle_beta   90.00
_cell.angle_gamma   90.00
#
_symmetry.space_group_name_H-M   'P 1'
#
loop_
_entity.id
_entity.type
_entity.pdbx_description
1 polymer ?
#
loop_
_entity_poly.entity_id
_entity_poly.type
_entity_poly.pdbx_seq_one_letter_code
_entity_poly.pdbx_strand_id
1 'polypeptide(L)'
;MSLIDNYNKCLQLIRQEKWSKAKKVISSEPAVLHFCVPEDDTVLIAALKNFCSDDFLQFLIDCGCDVNSKDCNGTTPLYHACINRSYECSRAEDSVNYQTLFQAGARLTPFEELIIAGDAPHPDWKKMQQILRDNPEVVSVTDEAGNTLLSRYANVIYCELFEFFLKSAKWDLNLVTSPESGSILGQIWESAYLVNSSDSSKTVKKQQYMKTILIPKLESMGAEKLPEEKLFEHIVMGDLVALQEMLRNNPDMIKIKYHGEPILVAVCDAVCRFGLVQYGPMIDLFIRAGADVNSISSDGKNALHWAMMFGNEELEKKFIALGTNINAKDNNGNTPLHWAMSNCLYWPAALLEAGADVNAVNNDGETPFDWTQGGWTPAHTRQFRKALKQMGALSGKEIRQGDK
;
A
#
# COMPACT_ATOMS: atom_id res chain seq x y z
N MET A 1 29.74 24.69 -10.97
CA MET A 1 28.73 23.87 -10.30
C MET A 1 29.44 22.72 -9.61
N SER A 2 29.01 22.31 -8.43
CA SER A 2 29.56 21.11 -7.80
C SER A 2 29.15 19.84 -8.57
N LEU A 3 29.86 18.72 -8.37
CA LEU A 3 29.47 17.43 -8.99
C LEU A 3 28.05 17.05 -8.64
N ILE A 4 27.62 17.28 -7.38
CA ILE A 4 26.27 17.03 -6.92
C ILE A 4 25.23 17.92 -7.63
N ASP A 5 25.56 19.19 -7.92
CA ASP A 5 24.65 20.06 -8.66
C ASP A 5 24.44 19.57 -10.09
N ASN A 6 25.53 19.12 -10.75
CA ASN A 6 25.46 18.56 -12.09
C ASN A 6 24.72 17.21 -12.12
N TYR A 7 24.89 16.38 -11.12
CA TYR A 7 24.16 15.12 -10.95
C TYR A 7 22.65 15.39 -10.78
N ASN A 8 22.26 16.23 -9.83
CA ASN A 8 20.86 16.58 -9.60
C ASN A 8 20.20 17.20 -10.83
N LYS A 9 20.93 18.07 -11.53
CA LYS A 9 20.49 18.66 -12.80
C LYS A 9 20.32 17.60 -13.88
N CYS A 10 21.23 16.64 -13.97
CA CYS A 10 21.13 15.52 -14.92
C CYS A 10 19.89 14.68 -14.65
N LEU A 11 19.66 14.26 -13.41
CA LEU A 11 18.47 13.51 -13.02
C LEU A 11 17.17 14.27 -13.31
N GLN A 12 17.13 15.58 -13.00
CA GLN A 12 15.96 16.41 -13.31
C GLN A 12 15.70 16.47 -14.82
N LEU A 13 16.72 16.58 -15.65
CA LEU A 13 16.58 16.60 -17.11
C LEU A 13 16.08 15.24 -17.64
N ILE A 14 16.56 14.13 -17.07
CA ILE A 14 16.12 12.77 -17.39
C ILE A 14 14.64 12.59 -17.01
N ARG A 15 14.24 12.95 -15.81
CA ARG A 15 12.83 12.89 -15.34
C ARG A 15 11.88 13.78 -16.18
N GLN A 16 12.40 14.77 -16.90
CA GLN A 16 11.69 15.63 -17.82
C GLN A 16 11.83 15.18 -19.29
N GLU A 17 12.43 14.03 -19.54
CA GLU A 17 12.68 13.47 -20.88
C GLU A 17 13.50 14.41 -21.81
N LYS A 18 14.29 15.30 -21.23
CA LYS A 18 15.12 16.26 -21.97
C LYS A 18 16.50 15.67 -22.33
N TRP A 19 16.50 14.56 -23.03
CA TRP A 19 17.67 13.71 -23.34
C TRP A 19 18.85 14.48 -23.93
N SER A 20 18.61 15.36 -24.91
CA SER A 20 19.67 16.17 -25.55
C SER A 20 20.36 17.13 -24.59
N LYS A 21 19.64 17.62 -23.56
CA LYS A 21 20.25 18.48 -22.53
C LYS A 21 20.99 17.65 -21.50
N ALA A 22 20.48 16.47 -21.14
CA ALA A 22 21.15 15.54 -20.26
C ALA A 22 22.50 15.08 -20.89
N LYS A 23 22.53 14.72 -22.18
CA LYS A 23 23.78 14.41 -22.92
C LYS A 23 24.83 15.52 -22.78
N LYS A 24 24.44 16.78 -22.87
CA LYS A 24 25.39 17.91 -22.71
C LYS A 24 25.97 18.00 -21.30
N VAL A 25 25.16 17.77 -20.27
CA VAL A 25 25.67 17.76 -18.87
C VAL A 25 26.65 16.61 -18.69
N ILE A 26 26.30 15.39 -19.11
CA ILE A 26 27.14 14.21 -19.01
C ILE A 26 28.47 14.40 -19.79
N SER A 27 28.41 14.92 -21.02
CA SER A 27 29.60 15.16 -21.83
C SER A 27 30.53 16.22 -21.21
N SER A 28 29.98 17.19 -20.45
CA SER A 28 30.77 18.20 -19.76
C SER A 28 31.39 17.73 -18.44
N GLU A 29 30.73 16.76 -17.80
CA GLU A 29 31.13 16.23 -16.49
C GLU A 29 30.79 14.72 -16.43
N PRO A 30 31.59 13.85 -17.06
CA PRO A 30 31.32 12.40 -17.08
C PRO A 30 31.27 11.74 -15.68
N ALA A 31 31.91 12.35 -14.69
CA ALA A 31 31.93 11.87 -13.31
C ALA A 31 30.52 11.71 -12.71
N VAL A 32 29.49 12.40 -13.25
CA VAL A 32 28.09 12.25 -12.81
C VAL A 32 27.57 10.83 -13.03
N LEU A 33 28.11 10.06 -13.96
CA LEU A 33 27.69 8.67 -14.23
C LEU A 33 28.08 7.70 -13.12
N HIS A 34 29.12 8.02 -12.35
CA HIS A 34 29.62 7.21 -11.23
C HIS A 34 29.21 7.78 -9.87
N PHE A 35 28.46 8.89 -9.89
CA PHE A 35 27.98 9.52 -8.68
C PHE A 35 26.57 9.03 -8.38
N CYS A 36 26.32 8.68 -7.11
CA CYS A 36 25.00 8.32 -6.62
C CYS A 36 24.86 8.83 -5.19
N VAL A 37 23.71 9.40 -4.87
CA VAL A 37 23.32 9.74 -3.51
C VAL A 37 22.61 8.52 -2.90
N PRO A 38 22.80 8.19 -1.61
CA PRO A 38 22.25 6.98 -1.01
C PRO A 38 20.73 6.80 -1.16
N GLU A 39 20.00 7.88 -1.39
CA GLU A 39 18.52 7.86 -1.50
C GLU A 39 18.02 8.09 -2.94
N ASP A 40 18.90 8.04 -3.95
CA ASP A 40 18.54 8.35 -5.32
C ASP A 40 19.04 7.28 -6.32
N ASP A 41 18.57 7.35 -7.56
CA ASP A 41 18.92 6.43 -8.63
C ASP A 41 20.27 6.79 -9.24
N THR A 42 21.01 5.82 -9.78
CA THR A 42 22.10 6.13 -10.71
C THR A 42 21.53 6.77 -11.99
N VAL A 43 22.37 7.54 -12.70
CA VAL A 43 21.94 8.18 -13.97
C VAL A 43 21.42 7.15 -14.97
N LEU A 44 22.02 5.97 -15.03
CA LEU A 44 21.59 4.87 -15.89
C LEU A 44 20.22 4.33 -15.49
N ILE A 45 20.02 4.06 -14.20
CA ILE A 45 18.72 3.53 -13.69
C ILE A 45 17.61 4.58 -13.84
N ALA A 46 17.89 5.84 -13.54
CA ALA A 46 16.95 6.93 -13.77
C ALA A 46 16.54 7.04 -15.25
N ALA A 47 17.48 6.86 -16.18
CA ALA A 47 17.17 6.85 -17.61
C ALA A 47 16.25 5.68 -18.00
N LEU A 48 16.52 4.48 -17.48
CA LEU A 48 15.69 3.29 -17.72
C LEU A 48 14.30 3.43 -17.12
N LYS A 49 14.17 3.95 -15.90
CA LYS A 49 12.87 4.22 -15.25
C LYS A 49 12.01 5.23 -16.03
N ASN A 50 12.64 6.13 -16.80
CA ASN A 50 11.96 7.11 -17.62
C ASN A 50 11.94 6.74 -19.13
N PHE A 51 12.03 5.45 -19.46
CA PHE A 51 11.88 4.91 -20.82
C PHE A 51 12.81 5.58 -21.84
N CYS A 52 14.09 5.66 -21.54
CA CYS A 52 15.06 6.26 -22.44
C CYS A 52 15.13 5.53 -23.80
N SER A 53 15.45 6.27 -24.86
CA SER A 53 15.70 5.70 -26.18
C SER A 53 16.99 4.89 -26.21
N ASP A 54 17.07 3.92 -27.13
CA ASP A 54 18.25 3.08 -27.34
C ASP A 54 19.51 3.92 -27.59
N ASP A 55 19.37 5.02 -28.38
CA ASP A 55 20.46 5.95 -28.64
C ASP A 55 20.97 6.67 -27.39
N PHE A 56 20.09 6.89 -26.40
CA PHE A 56 20.52 7.50 -25.14
C PHE A 56 21.17 6.46 -24.24
N LEU A 57 20.63 5.26 -24.20
CA LEU A 57 21.21 4.15 -23.46
C LEU A 57 22.60 3.81 -23.98
N GLN A 58 22.76 3.68 -25.30
CA GLN A 58 24.08 3.43 -25.92
C GLN A 58 25.07 4.55 -25.58
N PHE A 59 24.63 5.82 -25.64
CA PHE A 59 25.46 6.95 -25.24
C PHE A 59 25.95 6.84 -23.78
N LEU A 60 25.09 6.42 -22.83
CA LEU A 60 25.49 6.24 -21.44
C LEU A 60 26.56 5.14 -21.29
N ILE A 61 26.37 4.03 -22.00
CA ILE A 61 27.32 2.90 -22.02
C ILE A 61 28.66 3.35 -22.61
N ASP A 62 28.64 4.06 -23.74
CA ASP A 62 29.83 4.57 -24.41
C ASP A 62 30.62 5.58 -23.53
N CYS A 63 29.90 6.32 -22.67
CA CYS A 63 30.50 7.21 -21.67
C CYS A 63 31.03 6.45 -20.45
N GLY A 64 30.93 5.13 -20.38
CA GLY A 64 31.51 4.28 -19.34
C GLY A 64 30.69 4.17 -18.07
N CYS A 65 29.36 4.30 -18.14
CA CYS A 65 28.52 4.05 -16.97
C CYS A 65 28.67 2.60 -16.48
N ASP A 66 28.56 2.38 -15.16
CA ASP A 66 28.54 1.03 -14.60
C ASP A 66 27.18 0.36 -14.85
N VAL A 67 27.16 -0.59 -15.77
CA VAL A 67 25.95 -1.33 -16.17
C VAL A 67 25.46 -2.33 -15.11
N ASN A 68 26.23 -2.55 -14.05
CA ASN A 68 25.87 -3.39 -12.89
C ASN A 68 25.71 -2.58 -11.60
N SER A 69 25.73 -1.23 -11.68
CA SER A 69 25.46 -0.38 -10.53
C SER A 69 24.07 -0.63 -9.99
N LYS A 70 23.93 -0.63 -8.66
CA LYS A 70 22.64 -0.80 -8.01
C LYS A 70 22.07 0.56 -7.60
N ASP A 71 20.74 0.70 -7.66
CA ASP A 71 20.06 1.84 -7.06
C ASP A 71 20.00 1.74 -5.53
N CYS A 72 19.35 2.72 -4.88
CA CYS A 72 19.13 2.75 -3.44
C CYS A 72 18.41 1.51 -2.91
N ASN A 73 17.70 0.80 -3.75
CA ASN A 73 16.92 -0.40 -3.46
C ASN A 73 17.67 -1.70 -3.76
N GLY A 74 18.91 -1.59 -4.23
CA GLY A 74 19.74 -2.74 -4.58
C GLY A 74 19.42 -3.40 -5.92
N THR A 75 18.56 -2.78 -6.77
CA THR A 75 18.16 -3.32 -8.07
C THR A 75 19.12 -2.89 -9.19
N THR A 76 19.28 -3.78 -10.19
CA THR A 76 20.22 -3.59 -11.29
C THR A 76 19.57 -2.88 -12.49
N PRO A 77 20.36 -2.22 -13.35
CA PRO A 77 19.88 -1.65 -14.61
C PRO A 77 19.16 -2.68 -15.49
N LEU A 78 19.67 -3.93 -15.53
CA LEU A 78 19.09 -4.99 -16.34
C LEU A 78 17.70 -5.39 -15.82
N TYR A 79 17.47 -5.38 -14.50
CA TYR A 79 16.16 -5.61 -13.91
C TYR A 79 15.16 -4.54 -14.32
N HIS A 80 15.54 -3.26 -14.27
CA HIS A 80 14.69 -2.16 -14.74
C HIS A 80 14.33 -2.28 -16.22
N ALA A 81 15.27 -2.71 -17.08
CA ALA A 81 14.97 -2.98 -18.48
C ALA A 81 13.97 -4.13 -18.67
N CYS A 82 13.97 -5.12 -17.76
CA CYS A 82 13.01 -6.24 -17.78
C CYS A 82 11.59 -5.81 -17.40
N ILE A 83 11.44 -4.99 -16.35
CA ILE A 83 10.11 -4.59 -15.84
C ILE A 83 9.48 -3.46 -16.65
N ASN A 84 10.29 -2.57 -17.24
CA ASN A 84 9.85 -1.42 -18.03
C ASN A 84 9.66 -1.73 -19.53
N ARG A 85 9.39 -2.98 -19.87
CA ARG A 85 9.15 -3.40 -21.26
C ARG A 85 7.93 -2.72 -21.88
N SER A 86 8.03 -2.38 -23.16
CA SER A 86 6.88 -1.92 -23.92
C SER A 86 5.86 -3.06 -24.06
N TYR A 87 4.57 -2.72 -24.19
CA TYR A 87 3.47 -3.69 -24.40
C TYR A 87 3.66 -4.60 -25.64
N GLU A 88 4.61 -4.28 -26.50
CA GLU A 88 4.89 -5.00 -27.74
C GLU A 88 5.83 -6.21 -27.55
N CYS A 89 6.58 -6.27 -26.45
CA CYS A 89 7.52 -7.36 -26.20
C CYS A 89 6.90 -8.45 -25.31
N SER A 90 6.76 -9.66 -25.86
CA SER A 90 6.22 -10.83 -25.12
C SER A 90 7.18 -11.37 -24.07
N ARG A 91 8.49 -11.14 -24.20
CA ARG A 91 9.54 -11.53 -23.26
C ARG A 91 10.43 -10.34 -22.93
N ALA A 92 10.94 -10.28 -21.72
CA ALA A 92 11.87 -9.23 -21.31
C ALA A 92 13.14 -9.21 -22.16
N GLU A 93 13.61 -10.40 -22.58
CA GLU A 93 14.79 -10.62 -23.41
C GLU A 93 14.65 -10.08 -24.85
N ASP A 94 13.42 -9.79 -25.30
CA ASP A 94 13.12 -9.24 -26.63
C ASP A 94 13.23 -7.71 -26.66
N SER A 95 13.37 -7.06 -25.50
CA SER A 95 13.53 -5.60 -25.41
C SER A 95 14.92 -5.17 -25.89
N VAL A 96 15.00 -4.14 -26.71
CA VAL A 96 16.28 -3.60 -27.21
C VAL A 96 17.16 -3.12 -26.06
N ASN A 97 16.58 -2.43 -25.06
CA ASN A 97 17.32 -1.98 -23.87
C ASN A 97 17.93 -3.16 -23.10
N TYR A 98 17.18 -4.28 -22.97
CA TYR A 98 17.71 -5.49 -22.34
C TYR A 98 18.92 -6.04 -23.13
N GLN A 99 18.77 -6.19 -24.44
CA GLN A 99 19.83 -6.73 -25.30
C GLN A 99 21.08 -5.85 -25.25
N THR A 100 20.92 -4.52 -25.32
CA THR A 100 22.00 -3.57 -25.27
C THR A 100 22.77 -3.65 -23.95
N LEU A 101 22.06 -3.69 -22.82
CA LEU A 101 22.66 -3.85 -21.49
C LEU A 101 23.33 -5.21 -21.30
N PHE A 102 22.68 -6.29 -21.75
CA PHE A 102 23.21 -7.63 -21.64
C PHE A 102 24.52 -7.80 -22.44
N GLN A 103 24.57 -7.24 -23.66
CA GLN A 103 25.79 -7.23 -24.49
C GLN A 103 26.88 -6.37 -23.85
N ALA A 104 26.55 -5.29 -23.17
CA ALA A 104 27.50 -4.47 -22.40
C ALA A 104 27.98 -5.15 -21.10
N GLY A 105 27.51 -6.34 -20.77
CA GLY A 105 27.94 -7.12 -19.60
C GLY A 105 27.08 -6.95 -18.36
N ALA A 106 25.89 -6.34 -18.47
CA ALA A 106 24.93 -6.29 -17.37
C ALA A 106 24.43 -7.68 -16.99
N ARG A 107 24.20 -7.90 -15.69
CA ARG A 107 23.68 -9.17 -15.16
C ARG A 107 22.57 -8.89 -14.15
N LEU A 108 21.62 -9.81 -14.07
CA LEU A 108 20.63 -9.87 -13.00
C LEU A 108 21.25 -10.50 -11.75
N THR A 109 20.77 -10.10 -10.60
CA THR A 109 21.02 -10.86 -9.37
C THR A 109 20.15 -12.14 -9.36
N PRO A 110 20.55 -13.20 -8.62
CA PRO A 110 19.72 -14.41 -8.48
C PRO A 110 18.31 -14.12 -7.96
N PHE A 111 18.16 -13.11 -7.09
CA PHE A 111 16.87 -12.66 -6.57
C PHE A 111 15.98 -12.06 -7.68
N GLU A 112 16.53 -11.18 -8.51
CA GLU A 112 15.84 -10.58 -9.64
C GLU A 112 15.47 -11.62 -10.71
N GLU A 113 16.36 -12.58 -11.00
CA GLU A 113 16.07 -13.68 -11.92
C GLU A 113 14.89 -14.52 -11.46
N LEU A 114 14.77 -14.79 -10.15
CA LEU A 114 13.66 -15.54 -9.57
C LEU A 114 12.36 -14.76 -9.67
N ILE A 115 12.38 -13.43 -9.43
CA ILE A 115 11.20 -12.56 -9.58
C ILE A 115 10.72 -12.59 -11.05
N ILE A 116 11.62 -12.34 -11.99
CA ILE A 116 11.27 -12.29 -13.42
C ILE A 116 10.72 -13.64 -13.90
N ALA A 117 11.34 -14.76 -13.46
CA ALA A 117 10.89 -16.10 -13.81
C ALA A 117 9.53 -16.46 -13.15
N GLY A 118 9.25 -15.94 -11.94
CA GLY A 118 8.01 -16.17 -11.21
C GLY A 118 6.86 -15.32 -11.72
N ASP A 119 7.10 -14.06 -12.04
CA ASP A 119 6.09 -13.12 -12.52
C ASP A 119 5.75 -13.33 -14.03
N ALA A 120 6.44 -14.24 -14.71
CA ALA A 120 6.14 -14.58 -16.08
C ALA A 120 4.75 -15.25 -16.20
N PRO A 121 4.01 -15.07 -17.32
CA PRO A 121 2.72 -15.73 -17.54
C PRO A 121 2.75 -17.25 -17.39
N HIS A 122 3.89 -17.85 -17.66
CA HIS A 122 4.19 -19.27 -17.48
C HIS A 122 5.54 -19.41 -16.76
N PRO A 123 5.55 -19.56 -15.42
CA PRO A 123 6.78 -19.66 -14.64
C PRO A 123 7.67 -20.81 -15.08
N ASP A 124 8.95 -20.56 -15.24
CA ASP A 124 9.95 -21.62 -15.51
C ASP A 124 10.42 -22.26 -14.20
N TRP A 125 9.64 -23.22 -13.72
CA TRP A 125 9.88 -23.94 -12.48
C TRP A 125 11.26 -24.61 -12.42
N LYS A 126 11.79 -25.11 -13.55
CA LYS A 126 13.09 -25.79 -13.60
C LYS A 126 14.22 -24.78 -13.42
N LYS A 127 14.16 -23.66 -14.14
CA LYS A 127 15.13 -22.56 -14.02
C LYS A 127 15.15 -22.01 -12.60
N MET A 128 13.97 -21.73 -12.05
CA MET A 128 13.83 -21.23 -10.67
C MET A 128 14.43 -22.20 -9.64
N GLN A 129 14.17 -23.49 -9.79
CA GLN A 129 14.73 -24.52 -8.90
C GLN A 129 16.26 -24.60 -9.01
N GLN A 130 16.81 -24.42 -10.20
CA GLN A 130 18.25 -24.39 -10.42
C GLN A 130 18.89 -23.17 -9.74
N ILE A 131 18.31 -21.96 -9.93
CA ILE A 131 18.78 -20.74 -9.30
C ILE A 131 18.82 -20.87 -7.78
N LEU A 132 17.75 -21.43 -7.16
CA LEU A 132 17.68 -21.65 -5.71
C LEU A 132 18.74 -22.65 -5.20
N ARG A 133 19.09 -23.66 -6.00
CA ARG A 133 20.14 -24.62 -5.65
C ARG A 133 21.54 -24.00 -5.70
N ASP A 134 21.76 -23.19 -6.75
CA ASP A 134 23.07 -22.59 -6.99
C ASP A 134 23.34 -21.37 -6.07
N ASN A 135 22.28 -20.75 -5.55
CA ASN A 135 22.35 -19.54 -4.72
C ASN A 135 21.43 -19.69 -3.48
N PRO A 136 21.76 -20.57 -2.53
CA PRO A 136 20.90 -20.84 -1.38
C PRO A 136 20.70 -19.61 -0.44
N GLU A 137 21.61 -18.63 -0.47
CA GLU A 137 21.53 -17.38 0.28
C GLU A 137 20.39 -16.47 -0.16
N VAL A 138 19.84 -16.67 -1.36
CA VAL A 138 18.75 -15.82 -1.91
C VAL A 138 17.48 -15.86 -1.06
N VAL A 139 17.32 -16.88 -0.23
CA VAL A 139 16.15 -17.03 0.67
C VAL A 139 16.07 -15.94 1.73
N SER A 140 17.20 -15.31 2.08
CA SER A 140 17.29 -14.19 3.04
C SER A 140 17.39 -12.83 2.38
N VAL A 141 17.46 -12.76 1.06
CA VAL A 141 17.48 -11.49 0.33
C VAL A 141 16.10 -10.87 0.31
N THR A 142 16.04 -9.57 0.50
CA THR A 142 14.79 -8.80 0.48
C THR A 142 14.75 -7.82 -0.68
N ASP A 143 13.53 -7.49 -1.13
CA ASP A 143 13.29 -6.41 -2.07
C ASP A 143 13.30 -5.03 -1.37
N GLU A 144 13.00 -3.99 -2.12
CA GLU A 144 12.94 -2.58 -1.67
C GLU A 144 11.96 -2.36 -0.50
N ALA A 145 10.86 -3.11 -0.48
CA ALA A 145 9.85 -3.06 0.56
C ALA A 145 10.21 -3.94 1.78
N GLY A 146 11.39 -4.59 1.76
CA GLY A 146 11.81 -5.52 2.79
C GLY A 146 11.18 -6.91 2.68
N ASN A 147 10.57 -7.28 1.55
CA ASN A 147 9.97 -8.59 1.38
C ASN A 147 11.00 -9.62 0.90
N THR A 148 11.02 -10.79 1.50
CA THR A 148 11.67 -11.96 0.93
C THR A 148 10.85 -12.48 -0.26
N LEU A 149 11.42 -13.39 -1.06
CA LEU A 149 10.66 -14.07 -2.11
C LEU A 149 9.41 -14.77 -1.56
N LEU A 150 9.53 -15.38 -0.38
CA LEU A 150 8.41 -16.08 0.24
C LEU A 150 7.31 -15.11 0.68
N SER A 151 7.65 -13.98 1.31
CA SER A 151 6.66 -12.97 1.71
C SER A 151 6.05 -12.23 0.52
N ARG A 152 6.83 -11.96 -0.54
CA ARG A 152 6.33 -11.34 -1.77
C ARG A 152 5.18 -12.15 -2.40
N TYR A 153 5.23 -13.47 -2.34
CA TYR A 153 4.21 -14.35 -2.91
C TYR A 153 3.21 -14.88 -1.88
N ALA A 154 3.21 -14.36 -0.66
CA ALA A 154 2.32 -14.75 0.42
C ALA A 154 0.88 -14.22 0.24
N ASN A 155 0.27 -14.47 -0.92
CA ASN A 155 -1.10 -14.03 -1.21
C ASN A 155 -1.87 -15.01 -2.09
N VAL A 156 -3.19 -14.83 -2.18
CA VAL A 156 -4.10 -15.73 -2.89
C VAL A 156 -3.81 -15.83 -4.39
N ILE A 157 -3.27 -14.78 -5.01
CA ILE A 157 -3.00 -14.77 -6.46
C ILE A 157 -1.83 -15.70 -6.77
N TYR A 158 -0.78 -15.67 -5.97
CA TYR A 158 0.48 -16.37 -6.17
C TYR A 158 0.63 -17.66 -5.33
N CYS A 159 -0.47 -18.23 -4.85
CA CYS A 159 -0.49 -19.42 -3.99
C CYS A 159 0.39 -20.58 -4.52
N GLU A 160 0.42 -20.79 -5.84
CA GLU A 160 1.23 -21.85 -6.47
C GLU A 160 2.75 -21.53 -6.42
N LEU A 161 3.11 -20.27 -6.63
CA LEU A 161 4.50 -19.79 -6.48
C LEU A 161 4.97 -19.85 -5.04
N PHE A 162 4.12 -19.42 -4.12
CA PHE A 162 4.40 -19.52 -2.68
C PHE A 162 4.70 -20.95 -2.26
N GLU A 163 3.85 -21.92 -2.69
CA GLU A 163 4.11 -23.33 -2.41
C GLU A 163 5.37 -23.87 -3.04
N PHE A 164 5.66 -23.46 -4.26
CA PHE A 164 6.90 -23.84 -4.94
C PHE A 164 8.10 -23.36 -4.12
N PHE A 165 8.16 -22.09 -3.74
CA PHE A 165 9.24 -21.57 -2.91
C PHE A 165 9.32 -22.28 -1.56
N LEU A 166 8.19 -22.44 -0.87
CA LEU A 166 8.13 -23.13 0.43
C LEU A 166 8.71 -24.55 0.39
N LYS A 167 8.54 -25.26 -0.72
CA LYS A 167 9.06 -26.64 -0.91
C LYS A 167 10.50 -26.69 -1.42
N SER A 168 10.97 -25.65 -2.05
CA SER A 168 12.24 -25.66 -2.81
C SER A 168 13.45 -25.33 -1.95
N ALA A 169 13.28 -24.68 -0.79
CA ALA A 169 14.37 -24.28 0.08
C ALA A 169 13.94 -24.28 1.56
N LYS A 170 14.90 -24.14 2.47
CA LYS A 170 14.64 -23.96 3.90
C LYS A 170 14.54 -22.48 4.20
N TRP A 171 13.35 -22.03 4.57
CA TRP A 171 13.02 -20.64 4.88
C TRP A 171 12.93 -20.39 6.38
N ASP A 172 13.30 -19.20 6.81
CA ASP A 172 12.89 -18.71 8.12
C ASP A 172 11.47 -18.13 7.99
N LEU A 173 10.48 -18.88 8.47
CA LEU A 173 9.06 -18.52 8.37
C LEU A 173 8.68 -17.38 9.32
N ASN A 174 9.54 -17.06 10.28
CA ASN A 174 9.31 -16.02 11.29
C ASN A 174 10.16 -14.75 11.01
N LEU A 175 10.87 -14.72 9.89
CA LEU A 175 11.62 -13.54 9.46
C LEU A 175 10.64 -12.41 9.13
N VAL A 176 10.64 -11.38 9.96
CA VAL A 176 9.93 -10.12 9.73
C VAL A 176 10.96 -9.09 9.30
N THR A 177 10.93 -8.69 8.04
CA THR A 177 11.94 -7.81 7.44
C THR A 177 11.56 -6.34 7.53
N SER A 178 10.26 -6.04 7.63
CA SER A 178 9.75 -4.71 7.96
C SER A 178 8.50 -4.80 8.84
N PRO A 179 8.25 -3.82 9.72
CA PRO A 179 7.01 -3.77 10.52
C PRO A 179 5.73 -3.71 9.68
N GLU A 180 5.84 -3.23 8.44
CA GLU A 180 4.69 -3.08 7.52
C GLU A 180 4.36 -4.38 6.80
N SER A 181 5.35 -5.27 6.64
CA SER A 181 5.15 -6.55 5.93
C SER A 181 4.43 -7.59 6.77
N GLY A 182 4.52 -7.51 8.11
CA GLY A 182 3.96 -8.52 8.99
C GLY A 182 4.69 -9.88 8.92
N SER A 183 4.16 -10.89 9.62
CA SER A 183 4.64 -12.27 9.51
C SER A 183 4.13 -12.94 8.23
N ILE A 184 4.84 -13.95 7.74
CA ILE A 184 4.38 -14.75 6.58
C ILE A 184 3.02 -15.38 6.86
N LEU A 185 2.82 -15.89 8.07
CA LEU A 185 1.56 -16.50 8.47
C LEU A 185 0.42 -15.47 8.54
N GLY A 186 0.70 -14.24 9.03
CA GLY A 186 -0.24 -13.13 9.05
C GLY A 186 -0.67 -12.72 7.64
N GLN A 187 0.27 -12.53 6.72
CA GLN A 187 0.00 -12.18 5.33
C GLN A 187 -0.86 -13.23 4.60
N ILE A 188 -0.55 -14.52 4.79
CA ILE A 188 -1.34 -15.63 4.23
C ILE A 188 -2.75 -15.64 4.83
N TRP A 189 -2.87 -15.42 6.14
CA TRP A 189 -4.15 -15.37 6.82
C TRP A 189 -5.00 -14.21 6.29
N GLU A 190 -4.46 -13.02 6.18
CA GLU A 190 -5.14 -11.85 5.60
C GLU A 190 -5.61 -12.11 4.18
N SER A 191 -4.74 -12.65 3.34
CA SER A 191 -5.08 -12.99 1.97
C SER A 191 -6.20 -14.03 1.89
N ALA A 192 -6.25 -14.97 2.84
CA ALA A 192 -7.27 -16.00 2.90
C ALA A 192 -8.64 -15.48 3.40
N TYR A 193 -8.64 -14.53 4.33
CA TYR A 193 -9.85 -14.11 5.04
C TYR A 193 -10.33 -12.71 4.67
N LEU A 194 -9.44 -11.77 4.33
CA LEU A 194 -9.76 -10.36 4.16
C LEU A 194 -9.90 -9.91 2.70
N VAL A 195 -9.36 -10.66 1.75
CA VAL A 195 -9.52 -10.29 0.34
C VAL A 195 -10.94 -10.56 -0.11
N ASN A 196 -11.69 -9.51 -0.43
CA ASN A 196 -12.99 -9.63 -1.08
C ASN A 196 -12.79 -10.25 -2.45
N SER A 197 -13.18 -11.52 -2.58
CA SER A 197 -13.18 -12.22 -3.87
C SER A 197 -14.34 -11.68 -4.71
N SER A 198 -14.10 -10.60 -5.46
CA SER A 198 -14.98 -10.30 -6.59
C SER A 198 -14.85 -11.45 -7.60
N ASP A 199 -15.65 -12.47 -7.42
CA ASP A 199 -16.23 -13.36 -8.43
C ASP A 199 -15.38 -14.28 -9.32
N SER A 200 -14.15 -14.61 -9.03
CA SER A 200 -13.64 -15.80 -9.73
C SER A 200 -13.78 -17.05 -8.84
N SER A 201 -14.45 -18.10 -9.34
CA SER A 201 -14.52 -19.40 -8.67
C SER A 201 -13.14 -19.97 -8.33
N LYS A 202 -12.11 -19.55 -9.05
CA LYS A 202 -10.70 -19.88 -8.80
C LYS A 202 -10.17 -19.22 -7.52
N THR A 203 -10.48 -17.94 -7.30
CA THR A 203 -10.04 -17.21 -6.09
C THR A 203 -10.65 -17.83 -4.83
N VAL A 204 -11.96 -18.12 -4.86
CA VAL A 204 -12.64 -18.79 -3.74
C VAL A 204 -12.02 -20.16 -3.40
N LYS A 205 -11.68 -20.95 -4.41
CA LYS A 205 -11.00 -22.25 -4.21
C LYS A 205 -9.62 -22.09 -3.60
N LYS A 206 -8.84 -21.11 -4.06
CA LYS A 206 -7.52 -20.80 -3.50
C LYS A 206 -7.60 -20.33 -2.05
N GLN A 207 -8.54 -19.44 -1.74
CA GLN A 207 -8.79 -19.01 -0.35
C GLN A 207 -9.16 -20.19 0.56
N GLN A 208 -10.06 -21.07 0.09
CA GLN A 208 -10.42 -22.28 0.85
C GLN A 208 -9.21 -23.18 1.08
N TYR A 209 -8.37 -23.37 0.08
CA TYR A 209 -7.12 -24.13 0.19
C TYR A 209 -6.16 -23.49 1.22
N MET A 210 -6.00 -22.16 1.20
CA MET A 210 -5.16 -21.44 2.18
C MET A 210 -5.69 -21.67 3.61
N LYS A 211 -7.00 -21.55 3.82
CA LYS A 211 -7.64 -21.75 5.14
C LYS A 211 -7.49 -23.17 5.68
N THR A 212 -7.71 -24.18 4.83
CA THR A 212 -7.86 -25.57 5.30
C THR A 212 -6.55 -26.38 5.24
N ILE A 213 -5.60 -25.96 4.43
CA ILE A 213 -4.37 -26.74 4.19
C ILE A 213 -3.12 -25.90 4.47
N LEU A 214 -3.00 -24.70 3.87
CA LEU A 214 -1.75 -23.97 3.90
C LEU A 214 -1.47 -23.37 5.29
N ILE A 215 -2.44 -22.70 5.90
CA ILE A 215 -2.30 -22.10 7.25
C ILE A 215 -1.94 -23.18 8.29
N PRO A 216 -2.72 -24.28 8.44
CA PRO A 216 -2.35 -25.34 9.39
C PRO A 216 -0.99 -25.97 9.12
N LYS A 217 -0.59 -26.05 7.86
CA LYS A 217 0.74 -26.57 7.50
C LYS A 217 1.85 -25.62 7.96
N LEU A 218 1.73 -24.32 7.71
CA LEU A 218 2.71 -23.32 8.15
C LEU A 218 2.84 -23.31 9.68
N GLU A 219 1.73 -23.36 10.40
CA GLU A 219 1.69 -23.46 11.86
C GLU A 219 2.42 -24.73 12.34
N SER A 220 2.19 -25.87 11.69
CA SER A 220 2.89 -27.13 11.99
C SER A 220 4.40 -27.07 11.73
N MET A 221 4.83 -26.17 10.84
CA MET A 221 6.24 -25.89 10.53
C MET A 221 6.86 -24.85 11.48
N GLY A 222 6.10 -24.34 12.45
CA GLY A 222 6.58 -23.35 13.42
C GLY A 222 6.45 -21.90 12.98
N ALA A 223 5.65 -21.61 11.95
CA ALA A 223 5.30 -20.23 11.64
C ALA A 223 4.40 -19.62 12.72
N GLU A 224 4.70 -18.41 13.12
CA GLU A 224 3.94 -17.69 14.15
C GLU A 224 3.41 -16.36 13.61
N LYS A 225 2.25 -15.95 14.12
CA LYS A 225 1.71 -14.60 13.92
C LYS A 225 2.29 -13.65 14.94
N LEU A 226 2.50 -12.41 14.53
CA LEU A 226 2.85 -11.33 15.44
C LEU A 226 1.70 -11.07 16.45
N PRO A 227 1.98 -10.48 17.61
CA PRO A 227 0.94 -10.17 18.60
C PRO A 227 -0.20 -9.31 18.04
N GLU A 228 0.10 -8.31 17.21
CA GLU A 228 -0.85 -7.46 16.52
C GLU A 228 -1.73 -8.24 15.53
N GLU A 229 -1.16 -9.20 14.81
CA GLU A 229 -1.88 -10.04 13.86
C GLU A 229 -2.84 -11.00 14.58
N LYS A 230 -2.41 -11.57 15.72
CA LYS A 230 -3.27 -12.39 16.58
C LYS A 230 -4.45 -11.58 17.13
N LEU A 231 -4.16 -10.36 17.58
CA LEU A 231 -5.19 -9.43 18.07
C LEU A 231 -6.20 -9.11 16.97
N PHE A 232 -5.72 -8.78 15.77
CA PHE A 232 -6.57 -8.44 14.62
C PHE A 232 -7.38 -9.63 14.11
N GLU A 233 -6.82 -10.85 14.14
CA GLU A 233 -7.56 -12.07 13.84
C GLU A 233 -8.78 -12.23 14.73
N HIS A 234 -8.64 -12.08 16.05
CA HIS A 234 -9.77 -12.15 16.99
C HIS A 234 -10.78 -11.01 16.79
N ILE A 235 -10.30 -9.82 16.34
CA ILE A 235 -11.19 -8.72 15.93
C ILE A 235 -12.07 -9.15 14.75
N VAL A 236 -11.46 -9.64 13.67
CA VAL A 236 -12.16 -10.05 12.46
C VAL A 236 -13.11 -11.24 12.71
N MET A 237 -12.70 -12.18 13.57
CA MET A 237 -13.53 -13.32 13.96
C MET A 237 -14.63 -12.96 14.97
N GLY A 238 -14.62 -11.75 15.53
CA GLY A 238 -15.60 -11.33 16.54
C GLY A 238 -15.44 -12.04 17.89
N ASP A 239 -14.25 -12.57 18.18
CA ASP A 239 -13.97 -13.34 19.40
C ASP A 239 -13.71 -12.43 20.60
N LEU A 240 -14.78 -11.93 21.19
CA LEU A 240 -14.73 -11.03 22.34
C LEU A 240 -14.09 -11.69 23.57
N VAL A 241 -14.22 -13.00 23.72
CA VAL A 241 -13.66 -13.71 24.90
C VAL A 241 -12.13 -13.71 24.81
N ALA A 242 -11.59 -14.12 23.68
CA ALA A 242 -10.15 -14.08 23.43
C ALA A 242 -9.57 -12.66 23.55
N LEU A 243 -10.25 -11.66 22.96
CA LEU A 243 -9.85 -10.27 23.06
C LEU A 243 -9.82 -9.76 24.51
N GLN A 244 -10.83 -10.09 25.33
CA GLN A 244 -10.83 -9.75 26.75
C GLN A 244 -9.69 -10.39 27.51
N GLU A 245 -9.39 -11.65 27.23
CA GLU A 245 -8.29 -12.37 27.85
C GLU A 245 -6.93 -11.79 27.44
N MET A 246 -6.74 -11.52 26.15
CA MET A 246 -5.50 -10.91 25.63
C MET A 246 -5.22 -9.55 26.27
N LEU A 247 -6.23 -8.66 26.32
CA LEU A 247 -6.09 -7.33 26.92
C LEU A 247 -5.92 -7.38 28.44
N ARG A 248 -6.51 -8.36 29.11
CA ARG A 248 -6.31 -8.58 30.56
C ARG A 248 -4.89 -9.06 30.86
N ASN A 249 -4.36 -9.96 30.03
CA ASN A 249 -3.02 -10.54 30.23
C ASN A 249 -1.93 -9.55 29.82
N ASN A 250 -2.18 -8.71 28.83
CA ASN A 250 -1.26 -7.66 28.38
C ASN A 250 -2.04 -6.37 28.02
N PRO A 251 -2.24 -5.46 28.99
CA PRO A 251 -2.95 -4.19 28.75
C PRO A 251 -2.29 -3.28 27.71
N ASP A 252 -0.97 -3.40 27.51
CA ASP A 252 -0.25 -2.59 26.52
C ASP A 252 -0.58 -2.98 25.08
N MET A 253 -1.27 -4.09 24.83
CA MET A 253 -1.77 -4.46 23.53
C MET A 253 -2.71 -3.40 22.92
N ILE A 254 -3.36 -2.58 23.75
CA ILE A 254 -4.20 -1.48 23.27
C ILE A 254 -3.40 -0.39 22.54
N LYS A 255 -2.10 -0.30 22.76
CA LYS A 255 -1.19 0.66 22.13
C LYS A 255 -0.56 0.13 20.85
N ILE A 256 -0.74 -1.15 20.57
CA ILE A 256 -0.21 -1.81 19.38
C ILE A 256 -0.88 -1.19 18.14
N LYS A 257 -0.07 -1.03 17.10
CA LYS A 257 -0.53 -0.60 15.79
C LYS A 257 -0.62 -1.81 14.86
N TYR A 258 -1.70 -1.89 14.11
CA TYR A 258 -1.86 -2.89 13.07
C TYR A 258 -1.61 -2.22 11.71
N HIS A 259 -0.59 -2.67 10.97
CA HIS A 259 -0.09 -2.00 9.75
C HIS A 259 0.15 -0.49 9.92
N GLY A 260 0.75 -0.12 11.05
CA GLY A 260 1.01 1.28 11.36
C GLY A 260 -0.18 2.08 11.89
N GLU A 261 -1.41 1.52 11.82
CA GLU A 261 -2.64 2.17 12.25
C GLU A 261 -2.98 1.88 13.71
N PRO A 262 -3.48 2.86 14.49
CA PRO A 262 -3.99 2.62 15.83
C PRO A 262 -5.10 1.56 15.82
N ILE A 263 -5.10 0.68 16.83
CA ILE A 263 -5.99 -0.48 16.85
C ILE A 263 -7.49 -0.12 16.73
N LEU A 264 -7.93 0.98 17.34
CA LEU A 264 -9.34 1.42 17.24
C LEU A 264 -9.71 1.82 15.81
N VAL A 265 -8.78 2.47 15.09
CA VAL A 265 -8.96 2.82 13.67
C VAL A 265 -9.00 1.57 12.83
N ALA A 266 -8.09 0.62 13.06
CA ALA A 266 -8.06 -0.67 12.35
C ALA A 266 -9.36 -1.47 12.57
N VAL A 267 -9.92 -1.45 13.79
CA VAL A 267 -11.23 -2.04 14.10
C VAL A 267 -12.34 -1.38 13.29
N CYS A 268 -12.37 -0.04 13.23
CA CYS A 268 -13.40 0.67 12.46
C CYS A 268 -13.32 0.36 10.97
N ASP A 269 -12.12 0.31 10.41
CA ASP A 269 -11.90 -0.10 9.02
C ASP A 269 -12.39 -1.54 8.79
N ALA A 270 -12.03 -2.48 9.65
CA ALA A 270 -12.44 -3.88 9.56
C ALA A 270 -13.97 -4.04 9.66
N VAL A 271 -14.62 -3.35 10.61
CA VAL A 271 -16.09 -3.33 10.76
C VAL A 271 -16.75 -2.86 9.47
N CYS A 272 -16.24 -1.78 8.91
CA CYS A 272 -16.81 -1.14 7.75
C CYS A 272 -16.63 -1.98 6.46
N ARG A 273 -15.46 -2.60 6.30
CA ARG A 273 -15.16 -3.42 5.10
C ARG A 273 -15.80 -4.81 5.15
N PHE A 274 -15.83 -5.44 6.32
CA PHE A 274 -16.23 -6.85 6.45
C PHE A 274 -17.60 -7.04 7.07
N GLY A 275 -18.30 -5.97 7.45
CA GLY A 275 -19.66 -6.03 7.99
C GLY A 275 -19.75 -6.81 9.31
N LEU A 276 -18.77 -6.64 10.20
CA LEU A 276 -18.72 -7.37 11.47
C LEU A 276 -19.96 -7.06 12.33
N VAL A 277 -20.68 -8.11 12.76
CA VAL A 277 -21.98 -7.98 13.45
C VAL A 277 -21.84 -7.57 14.92
N GLN A 278 -20.70 -7.85 15.56
CA GLN A 278 -20.51 -7.63 17.02
C GLN A 278 -19.58 -6.46 17.36
N TYR A 279 -19.47 -5.48 16.49
CA TYR A 279 -18.53 -4.36 16.68
C TYR A 279 -18.86 -3.47 17.90
N GLY A 280 -20.13 -3.31 18.26
CA GLY A 280 -20.53 -2.47 19.38
C GLY A 280 -19.85 -2.87 20.69
N PRO A 281 -20.02 -4.11 21.16
CA PRO A 281 -19.30 -4.63 22.33
C PRO A 281 -17.78 -4.62 22.21
N MET A 282 -17.26 -4.81 21.02
CA MET A 282 -15.82 -4.80 20.74
C MET A 282 -15.22 -3.39 20.92
N ILE A 283 -15.85 -2.36 20.35
CA ILE A 283 -15.47 -0.96 20.55
C ILE A 283 -15.51 -0.59 22.02
N ASP A 284 -16.58 -1.00 22.75
CA ASP A 284 -16.67 -0.79 24.19
C ASP A 284 -15.53 -1.44 24.96
N LEU A 285 -15.13 -2.64 24.54
CA LEU A 285 -13.99 -3.34 25.16
C LEU A 285 -12.70 -2.53 24.96
N PHE A 286 -12.42 -2.07 23.75
CA PHE A 286 -11.21 -1.30 23.46
C PHE A 286 -11.20 0.06 24.18
N ILE A 287 -12.34 0.76 24.22
CA ILE A 287 -12.45 2.04 24.96
C ILE A 287 -12.23 1.83 26.46
N ARG A 288 -12.82 0.77 27.05
CA ARG A 288 -12.58 0.44 28.48
C ARG A 288 -11.12 0.03 28.74
N ALA A 289 -10.46 -0.58 27.76
CA ALA A 289 -9.04 -0.89 27.84
C ALA A 289 -8.12 0.32 27.65
N GLY A 290 -8.69 1.52 27.35
CA GLY A 290 -7.95 2.77 27.25
C GLY A 290 -7.57 3.19 25.82
N ALA A 291 -8.27 2.66 24.79
CA ALA A 291 -8.10 3.16 23.44
C ALA A 291 -8.52 4.62 23.33
N ASP A 292 -7.69 5.41 22.64
CA ASP A 292 -8.00 6.83 22.38
C ASP A 292 -9.03 6.94 21.25
N VAL A 293 -10.23 7.45 21.60
CA VAL A 293 -11.32 7.65 20.64
C VAL A 293 -10.97 8.68 19.55
N ASN A 294 -9.99 9.54 19.79
CA ASN A 294 -9.49 10.55 18.86
C ASN A 294 -8.23 10.10 18.11
N SER A 295 -7.83 8.85 18.24
CA SER A 295 -6.72 8.31 17.44
C SER A 295 -7.01 8.46 15.94
N ILE A 296 -5.96 8.79 15.19
CA ILE A 296 -6.05 9.04 13.74
C ILE A 296 -5.20 8.04 12.96
N SER A 297 -5.67 7.68 11.78
CA SER A 297 -4.92 6.88 10.81
C SER A 297 -3.77 7.67 10.18
N SER A 298 -2.93 6.98 9.42
CA SER A 298 -1.83 7.59 8.65
C SER A 298 -2.32 8.65 7.65
N ASP A 299 -3.55 8.52 7.15
CA ASP A 299 -4.21 9.50 6.29
C ASP A 299 -5.04 10.56 7.04
N GLY A 300 -4.88 10.63 8.38
CA GLY A 300 -5.50 11.66 9.23
C GLY A 300 -6.95 11.38 9.62
N LYS A 301 -7.52 10.23 9.26
CA LYS A 301 -8.92 9.89 9.57
C LYS A 301 -9.06 9.37 11.00
N ASN A 302 -10.04 9.87 11.75
CA ASN A 302 -10.49 9.28 13.01
C ASN A 302 -11.64 8.28 12.78
N ALA A 303 -12.08 7.60 13.82
CA ALA A 303 -13.14 6.60 13.77
C ALA A 303 -14.46 7.14 13.17
N LEU A 304 -14.76 8.44 13.38
CA LEU A 304 -15.98 9.05 12.85
C LEU A 304 -15.93 9.24 11.32
N HIS A 305 -14.75 9.52 10.75
CA HIS A 305 -14.59 9.54 9.29
C HIS A 305 -14.94 8.17 8.68
N TRP A 306 -14.51 7.08 9.30
CA TRP A 306 -14.81 5.73 8.84
C TRP A 306 -16.31 5.43 8.95
N ALA A 307 -16.96 5.77 10.08
CA ALA A 307 -18.39 5.62 10.23
C ALA A 307 -19.17 6.33 9.13
N MET A 308 -18.75 7.57 8.78
CA MET A 308 -19.40 8.36 7.73
C MET A 308 -19.12 7.82 6.32
N MET A 309 -17.90 7.42 6.05
CA MET A 309 -17.50 6.90 4.73
C MET A 309 -18.28 5.64 4.35
N PHE A 310 -18.64 4.79 5.32
CA PHE A 310 -19.39 3.56 5.08
C PHE A 310 -20.87 3.64 5.45
N GLY A 311 -21.36 4.80 5.89
CA GLY A 311 -22.76 5.01 6.18
C GLY A 311 -23.27 4.23 7.40
N ASN A 312 -22.45 4.08 8.43
CA ASN A 312 -22.79 3.36 9.64
C ASN A 312 -23.34 4.30 10.72
N GLU A 313 -24.68 4.46 10.75
CA GLU A 313 -25.39 5.34 11.68
C GLU A 313 -25.20 4.93 13.15
N GLU A 314 -25.06 3.65 13.45
CA GLU A 314 -24.85 3.18 14.83
C GLU A 314 -23.46 3.59 15.34
N LEU A 315 -22.42 3.44 14.51
CA LEU A 315 -21.09 3.92 14.84
C LEU A 315 -21.01 5.44 14.94
N GLU A 316 -21.71 6.17 14.06
CA GLU A 316 -21.82 7.63 14.15
C GLU A 316 -22.26 8.05 15.55
N LYS A 317 -23.44 7.59 15.98
CA LYS A 317 -24.02 7.91 17.28
C LYS A 317 -23.10 7.51 18.44
N LYS A 318 -22.47 6.34 18.33
CA LYS A 318 -21.59 5.83 19.35
C LYS A 318 -20.33 6.69 19.51
N PHE A 319 -19.65 7.04 18.42
CA PHE A 319 -18.45 7.86 18.49
C PHE A 319 -18.71 9.31 18.90
N ILE A 320 -19.85 9.86 18.48
CA ILE A 320 -20.29 11.20 18.98
C ILE A 320 -20.49 11.14 20.51
N ALA A 321 -21.20 10.12 21.03
CA ALA A 321 -21.42 9.95 22.46
C ALA A 321 -20.11 9.73 23.25
N LEU A 322 -19.10 9.15 22.64
CA LEU A 322 -17.77 8.95 23.22
C LEU A 322 -16.88 10.21 23.16
N GLY A 323 -17.35 11.32 22.57
CA GLY A 323 -16.61 12.59 22.50
C GLY A 323 -15.55 12.65 21.40
N THR A 324 -15.71 11.87 20.33
CA THR A 324 -14.83 11.99 19.16
C THR A 324 -14.91 13.39 18.56
N ASN A 325 -13.78 13.93 18.11
CA ASN A 325 -13.74 15.23 17.44
C ASN A 325 -14.56 15.20 16.14
N ILE A 326 -15.69 15.89 16.16
CA ILE A 326 -16.71 15.93 15.09
C ILE A 326 -16.19 16.66 13.85
N ASN A 327 -15.33 17.66 14.04
CA ASN A 327 -14.78 18.49 12.97
C ASN A 327 -13.28 18.19 12.72
N ALA A 328 -12.81 16.99 13.08
CA ALA A 328 -11.46 16.56 12.75
C ALA A 328 -11.26 16.61 11.23
N LYS A 329 -10.07 17.01 10.80
CA LYS A 329 -9.70 17.06 9.38
C LYS A 329 -8.73 15.93 9.06
N ASP A 330 -9.02 15.19 7.98
CA ASP A 330 -8.05 14.26 7.40
C ASP A 330 -6.90 15.02 6.71
N ASN A 331 -5.91 14.31 6.16
CA ASN A 331 -4.75 14.93 5.51
C ASN A 331 -5.13 15.81 4.29
N ASN A 332 -6.30 15.59 3.70
CA ASN A 332 -6.85 16.41 2.62
C ASN A 332 -7.74 17.57 3.15
N GLY A 333 -7.83 17.73 4.46
CA GLY A 333 -8.68 18.74 5.10
C GLY A 333 -10.17 18.38 5.14
N ASN A 334 -10.55 17.15 4.76
CA ASN A 334 -11.94 16.73 4.81
C ASN A 334 -12.37 16.41 6.23
N THR A 335 -13.56 16.83 6.60
CA THR A 335 -14.20 16.48 7.86
C THR A 335 -15.07 15.23 7.69
N PRO A 336 -15.51 14.57 8.78
CA PRO A 336 -16.50 13.49 8.70
C PRO A 336 -17.74 13.86 7.88
N LEU A 337 -18.17 15.14 7.93
CA LEU A 337 -19.32 15.59 7.14
C LEU A 337 -19.07 15.59 5.63
N HIS A 338 -17.84 15.87 5.17
CA HIS A 338 -17.49 15.72 3.75
C HIS A 338 -17.70 14.26 3.31
N TRP A 339 -17.20 13.31 4.10
CA TRP A 339 -17.35 11.87 3.79
C TRP A 339 -18.81 11.40 3.83
N ALA A 340 -19.62 11.90 4.78
CA ALA A 340 -21.05 11.65 4.80
C ALA A 340 -21.76 12.13 3.54
N MET A 341 -21.35 13.28 3.01
CA MET A 341 -21.95 13.86 1.80
C MET A 341 -21.48 13.21 0.51
N SER A 342 -20.27 12.65 0.49
CA SER A 342 -19.72 11.91 -0.66
C SER A 342 -20.58 10.70 -1.03
N ASN A 343 -21.04 9.95 -0.04
CA ASN A 343 -21.78 8.70 -0.24
C ASN A 343 -23.29 8.88 -0.25
N CYS A 344 -23.82 9.91 0.42
CA CYS A 344 -25.25 10.17 0.55
C CYS A 344 -26.10 8.92 0.93
N LEU A 345 -25.51 7.99 1.70
CA LEU A 345 -26.16 6.72 2.07
C LEU A 345 -27.31 6.95 3.04
N TYR A 346 -27.15 7.90 3.96
CA TYR A 346 -28.17 8.34 4.91
C TYR A 346 -27.91 9.79 5.32
N TRP A 347 -28.91 10.43 5.95
CA TRP A 347 -28.77 11.78 6.48
C TRP A 347 -28.04 11.77 7.82
N PRO A 348 -26.87 12.42 7.97
CA PRO A 348 -26.06 12.34 9.19
C PRO A 348 -26.64 13.28 10.28
N ALA A 349 -27.83 12.97 10.77
CA ALA A 349 -28.55 13.81 11.72
C ALA A 349 -27.76 14.00 13.01
N ALA A 350 -27.24 12.94 13.59
CA ALA A 350 -26.52 12.99 14.85
C ALA A 350 -25.25 13.84 14.73
N LEU A 351 -24.54 13.77 13.62
CA LEU A 351 -23.35 14.56 13.36
C LEU A 351 -23.68 16.06 13.25
N LEU A 352 -24.75 16.39 12.55
CA LEU A 352 -25.22 17.77 12.38
C LEU A 352 -25.76 18.35 13.70
N GLU A 353 -26.55 17.57 14.46
CA GLU A 353 -27.05 17.94 15.79
C GLU A 353 -25.92 18.14 16.80
N ALA A 354 -24.84 17.38 16.66
CA ALA A 354 -23.65 17.51 17.48
C ALA A 354 -22.77 18.73 17.12
N GLY A 355 -23.11 19.49 16.07
CA GLY A 355 -22.42 20.74 15.70
C GLY A 355 -21.34 20.56 14.63
N ALA A 356 -21.53 19.64 13.70
CA ALA A 356 -20.65 19.56 12.53
C ALA A 356 -20.71 20.86 11.71
N ASP A 357 -19.55 21.37 11.34
CA ASP A 357 -19.43 22.59 10.54
C ASP A 357 -19.83 22.32 9.09
N VAL A 358 -21.01 22.80 8.70
CA VAL A 358 -21.56 22.64 7.34
C VAL A 358 -20.78 23.43 6.28
N ASN A 359 -19.94 24.38 6.71
CA ASN A 359 -19.11 25.23 5.87
C ASN A 359 -17.61 24.96 6.01
N ALA A 360 -17.22 23.87 6.65
CA ALA A 360 -15.82 23.45 6.71
C ALA A 360 -15.24 23.37 5.30
N VAL A 361 -14.05 23.96 5.10
CA VAL A 361 -13.37 23.97 3.80
C VAL A 361 -12.19 22.99 3.85
N ASN A 362 -12.08 22.11 2.86
CA ASN A 362 -10.94 21.20 2.68
C ASN A 362 -9.77 21.88 1.93
N ASN A 363 -8.70 21.14 1.68
CA ASN A 363 -7.50 21.67 1.02
C ASN A 363 -7.73 22.10 -0.45
N ASP A 364 -8.75 21.55 -1.10
CA ASP A 364 -9.16 21.92 -2.46
C ASP A 364 -10.11 23.12 -2.50
N GLY A 365 -10.46 23.66 -1.31
CA GLY A 365 -11.40 24.77 -1.19
C GLY A 365 -12.85 24.35 -1.37
N GLU A 366 -13.19 23.09 -1.18
CA GLU A 366 -14.53 22.52 -1.27
C GLU A 366 -15.14 22.39 0.12
N THR A 367 -16.47 22.47 0.18
CA THR A 367 -17.27 22.26 1.40
C THR A 367 -18.04 20.93 1.32
N PRO A 368 -18.60 20.42 2.43
CA PRO A 368 -19.48 19.25 2.37
C PRO A 368 -20.63 19.39 1.36
N PHE A 369 -21.10 20.62 1.15
CA PHE A 369 -22.13 20.90 0.14
C PHE A 369 -21.65 20.60 -1.29
N ASP A 370 -20.39 20.86 -1.62
CA ASP A 370 -19.82 20.58 -2.95
C ASP A 370 -19.74 19.06 -3.20
N TRP A 371 -19.51 18.26 -2.18
CA TRP A 371 -19.41 16.81 -2.24
C TRP A 371 -20.76 16.08 -2.42
N THR A 372 -21.89 16.77 -2.31
CA THR A 372 -23.22 16.17 -2.52
C THR A 372 -23.53 15.82 -3.99
N GLN A 373 -22.56 15.84 -4.89
CA GLN A 373 -22.76 15.54 -6.30
C GLN A 373 -22.69 14.05 -6.65
N GLY A 374 -22.12 13.21 -5.76
CA GLY A 374 -21.88 11.79 -5.98
C GLY A 374 -23.00 10.84 -5.51
N GLY A 375 -24.13 11.34 -5.05
CA GLY A 375 -25.19 10.54 -4.43
C GLY A 375 -25.80 9.49 -5.36
N TRP A 376 -26.25 8.36 -4.79
CA TRP A 376 -26.81 7.18 -5.49
C TRP A 376 -28.04 7.49 -6.32
N THR A 377 -28.85 8.48 -5.94
CA THR A 377 -29.98 8.94 -6.76
C THR A 377 -30.06 10.45 -6.80
N PRO A 378 -30.47 11.04 -7.96
CA PRO A 378 -30.68 12.48 -8.08
C PRO A 378 -31.69 13.05 -7.07
N ALA A 379 -32.62 12.23 -6.59
CA ALA A 379 -33.64 12.62 -5.60
C ALA A 379 -33.00 12.84 -4.21
N HIS A 380 -32.21 11.90 -3.73
CA HIS A 380 -31.51 12.00 -2.43
C HIS A 380 -30.52 13.17 -2.43
N THR A 381 -29.72 13.28 -3.48
CA THR A 381 -28.79 14.42 -3.67
C THR A 381 -29.52 15.77 -3.55
N ARG A 382 -30.67 15.91 -4.23
CA ARG A 382 -31.47 17.14 -4.18
C ARG A 382 -32.02 17.41 -2.80
N GLN A 383 -32.48 16.37 -2.09
CA GLN A 383 -33.02 16.49 -0.74
C GLN A 383 -31.92 16.92 0.25
N PHE A 384 -30.74 16.29 0.19
CA PHE A 384 -29.61 16.63 1.04
C PHE A 384 -29.10 18.06 0.78
N ARG A 385 -28.95 18.44 -0.48
CA ARG A 385 -28.58 19.83 -0.84
C ARG A 385 -29.59 20.86 -0.30
N LYS A 386 -30.88 20.55 -0.41
CA LYS A 386 -31.93 21.44 0.12
C LYS A 386 -31.84 21.56 1.64
N ALA A 387 -31.66 20.46 2.36
CA ALA A 387 -31.53 20.45 3.80
C ALA A 387 -30.26 21.22 4.26
N LEU A 388 -29.12 20.98 3.63
CA LEU A 388 -27.87 21.71 3.92
C LEU A 388 -28.02 23.21 3.67
N LYS A 389 -28.66 23.63 2.58
CA LYS A 389 -28.93 25.06 2.32
C LYS A 389 -29.83 25.69 3.38
N GLN A 390 -30.81 24.95 3.92
CA GLN A 390 -31.65 25.44 5.05
C GLN A 390 -30.83 25.62 6.34
N MET A 391 -29.72 24.91 6.50
CA MET A 391 -28.76 25.06 7.60
C MET A 391 -27.68 26.11 7.32
N GLY A 392 -27.76 26.84 6.20
CA GLY A 392 -26.80 27.89 5.85
C GLY A 392 -25.54 27.36 5.14
N ALA A 393 -25.56 26.15 4.60
CA ALA A 393 -24.40 25.64 3.87
C ALA A 393 -24.14 26.42 2.59
N LEU A 394 -22.87 26.74 2.36
CA LEU A 394 -22.34 27.43 1.18
C LEU A 394 -21.45 26.48 0.40
N SER A 395 -21.36 26.67 -0.93
CA SER A 395 -20.30 26.04 -1.72
C SER A 395 -18.96 26.74 -1.47
N GLY A 396 -17.85 26.05 -1.69
CA GLY A 396 -16.52 26.66 -1.59
C GLY A 396 -16.36 27.88 -2.54
N LYS A 397 -17.09 27.89 -3.66
CA LYS A 397 -17.14 29.04 -4.57
C LYS A 397 -17.84 30.25 -3.93
N GLU A 398 -18.98 30.02 -3.25
CA GLU A 398 -19.71 31.08 -2.54
C GLU A 398 -18.89 31.65 -1.38
N ILE A 399 -18.17 30.80 -0.61
CA ILE A 399 -17.28 31.24 0.47
C ILE A 399 -16.17 32.15 -0.09
N ARG A 400 -15.46 31.72 -1.13
CA ARG A 400 -14.41 32.53 -1.76
C ARG A 400 -14.89 33.86 -2.37
N GLN A 401 -16.16 33.98 -2.70
CA GLN A 401 -16.76 35.22 -3.23
C GLN A 401 -17.25 36.17 -2.12
N GLY A 402 -17.57 35.62 -0.93
CA GLY A 402 -18.00 36.41 0.23
C GLY A 402 -16.85 37.09 0.98
N ASP A 403 -15.62 36.61 0.78
CA ASP A 403 -14.40 37.21 1.38
C ASP A 403 -13.84 38.40 0.56
N LYS A 404 -14.57 38.87 -0.47
CA LYS A 404 -14.27 40.09 -1.27
C LYS A 404 -15.24 41.20 -0.95
#